data_7dfde52404e534e130edb9d72e0906b9
#
_entry.id   7dfde52404e534e130edb9d72e0906b9
#
_cell.length_a   1.000
_cell.length_b   1.000
_cell.length_c   1.000
_cell.angle_alpha   90.00
_cell.angle_beta   90.00
_cell.angle_gamma   90.00
#
_symmetry.space_group_name_H-M   'P 1'
#
loop_
_entity.id
_entity.type
_entity.pdbx_description
1 polymer ?
#
loop_
_entity_poly.entity_id
_entity_poly.type
_entity_poly.pdbx_seq_one_letter_code
_entity_poly.pdbx_strand_id
1 'polypeptide(L)'
;MPPGARAKAHLHEGHETALHVLSGVAGMWYGPRLEHHLWSRAGDYVHIPAGVPHLPYNASRTEPCTAVIARTDPNEQESVVLRPDLDGLRPAGEDPMA
;
A
#
# COMPACT_ATOMS: atom_id res chain seq x y z
N MET A 1 0.80 9.97 -2.25
CA MET A 1 -0.37 9.62 -3.10
C MET A 1 -1.36 10.75 -3.15
N PRO A 2 -1.69 11.26 -4.32
CA PRO A 2 -2.78 12.23 -4.46
C PRO A 2 -4.12 11.67 -4.01
N PRO A 3 -5.12 12.53 -3.78
CA PRO A 3 -6.47 12.06 -3.44
C PRO A 3 -7.00 11.05 -4.46
N GLY A 4 -7.59 9.97 -3.98
CA GLY A 4 -8.17 8.93 -4.81
C GLY A 4 -7.18 8.04 -5.58
N ALA A 5 -5.88 8.24 -5.43
CA ALA A 5 -4.88 7.43 -6.13
C ALA A 5 -4.78 6.02 -5.54
N ARG A 6 -4.47 5.07 -6.41
CA ARG A 6 -4.19 3.70 -5.99
C ARG A 6 -2.99 3.16 -6.76
N ALA A 7 -2.19 2.36 -6.11
CA ALA A 7 -1.09 1.67 -6.76
C ALA A 7 -1.59 0.39 -7.45
N LYS A 8 -0.77 -0.16 -8.31
CA LYS A 8 -1.01 -1.47 -8.88
C LYS A 8 -0.70 -2.55 -7.85
N ALA A 9 -1.43 -3.66 -7.90
CA ALA A 9 -1.13 -4.81 -7.05
C ALA A 9 0.26 -5.35 -7.38
N HIS A 10 1.08 -5.54 -6.36
CA HIS A 10 2.47 -5.97 -6.52
C HIS A 10 2.99 -6.63 -5.25
N LEU A 11 4.15 -7.25 -5.36
CA LEU A 11 4.92 -7.72 -4.21
C LEU A 11 6.39 -7.34 -4.40
N HIS A 12 7.15 -7.37 -3.32
CA HIS A 12 8.60 -7.21 -3.35
C HIS A 12 9.25 -8.55 -3.06
N GLU A 13 9.86 -9.14 -4.06
CA GLU A 13 10.46 -10.46 -3.94
C GLU A 13 11.76 -10.39 -3.13
N GLY A 14 11.80 -11.12 -2.00
CA GLY A 14 12.98 -11.19 -1.16
C GLY A 14 13.29 -9.95 -0.33
N HIS A 15 12.45 -8.90 -0.37
CA HIS A 15 12.70 -7.64 0.35
C HIS A 15 11.49 -7.20 1.15
N GLU A 16 11.76 -6.54 2.28
CA GLU A 16 10.75 -6.02 3.19
C GLU A 16 10.59 -4.52 3.04
N THR A 17 9.41 -4.03 3.38
CA THR A 17 9.08 -2.62 3.36
C THR A 17 8.52 -2.21 4.71
N ALA A 18 8.94 -1.04 5.20
CA ALA A 18 8.34 -0.39 6.35
C ALA A 18 7.84 0.99 5.93
N LEU A 19 6.65 1.34 6.38
CA LEU A 19 6.02 2.63 6.10
C LEU A 19 5.79 3.37 7.40
N HIS A 20 5.98 4.69 7.38
CA HIS A 20 5.52 5.58 8.44
C HIS A 20 4.64 6.64 7.80
N VAL A 21 3.36 6.63 8.12
CA VAL A 21 2.39 7.59 7.58
C VAL A 21 2.58 8.93 8.27
N LEU A 22 2.83 9.98 7.50
CA LEU A 22 3.02 11.34 8.00
C LEU A 22 1.72 12.13 7.98
N SER A 23 0.90 11.95 6.96
CA SER A 23 -0.36 12.66 6.81
C SER A 23 -1.35 11.87 5.96
N GLY A 24 -2.63 12.13 6.15
CA GLY A 24 -3.70 11.49 5.41
C GLY A 24 -4.10 10.13 5.96
N VAL A 25 -4.92 9.43 5.19
CA VAL A 25 -5.41 8.09 5.51
C VAL A 25 -5.17 7.20 4.31
N ALA A 26 -4.47 6.09 4.54
CA ALA A 26 -4.22 5.10 3.51
C ALA A 26 -4.96 3.81 3.83
N GLY A 27 -5.36 3.10 2.78
CA GLY A 27 -5.83 1.74 2.88
C GLY A 27 -4.89 0.81 2.14
N MET A 28 -4.88 -0.44 2.52
CA MET A 28 -4.08 -1.45 1.83
C MET A 28 -4.78 -2.79 1.86
N TRP A 29 -5.02 -3.35 0.68
CA TRP A 29 -5.40 -4.74 0.52
C TRP A 29 -4.13 -5.57 0.46
N TYR A 30 -4.09 -6.72 1.12
CA TYR A 30 -2.89 -7.56 1.12
C TYR A 30 -3.25 -9.04 1.28
N GLY A 31 -2.26 -9.88 0.99
CA GLY A 31 -2.41 -11.32 1.03
C GLY A 31 -2.39 -11.94 -0.37
N PRO A 32 -2.31 -13.28 -0.48
CA PRO A 32 -2.18 -13.96 -1.78
C PRO A 32 -3.31 -13.65 -2.77
N ARG A 33 -4.49 -13.30 -2.27
CA ARG A 33 -5.63 -12.92 -3.08
C ARG A 33 -6.21 -11.58 -2.66
N LEU A 34 -5.41 -10.75 -2.01
CA LEU A 34 -5.84 -9.47 -1.45
C LEU A 34 -7.07 -9.60 -0.53
N GLU A 35 -7.13 -10.67 0.24
CA GLU A 35 -8.25 -10.99 1.11
C GLU A 35 -8.26 -10.22 2.43
N HIS A 36 -7.12 -9.61 2.78
CA HIS A 36 -6.99 -8.84 4.01
C HIS A 36 -6.94 -7.35 3.71
N HIS A 37 -7.36 -6.54 4.67
CA HIS A 37 -7.35 -5.09 4.54
C HIS A 37 -6.95 -4.43 5.84
N LEU A 38 -6.21 -3.32 5.75
CA LEU A 38 -5.91 -2.48 6.89
C LEU A 38 -6.04 -1.00 6.52
N TRP A 39 -6.33 -0.19 7.52
CA TRP A 39 -6.27 1.26 7.46
C TRP A 39 -5.02 1.74 8.19
N SER A 40 -4.39 2.81 7.68
CA SER A 40 -3.30 3.48 8.38
C SER A 40 -3.48 4.99 8.30
N ARG A 41 -3.12 5.68 9.37
CA ARG A 41 -3.29 7.12 9.53
C ARG A 41 -1.98 7.74 9.96
N ALA A 42 -1.94 9.07 9.99
CA ALA A 42 -0.77 9.81 10.47
C ALA A 42 -0.29 9.25 11.81
N GLY A 43 0.99 8.93 11.89
CA GLY A 43 1.63 8.33 13.06
C GLY A 43 1.75 6.82 13.03
N ASP A 44 0.99 6.13 12.18
CA ASP A 44 1.04 4.67 12.08
C ASP A 44 2.28 4.18 11.34
N TYR A 45 2.72 2.99 11.75
CA TYR A 45 3.79 2.24 11.07
C TYR A 45 3.20 0.98 10.50
N VAL A 46 3.59 0.64 9.27
CA VAL A 46 3.15 -0.58 8.59
C VAL A 46 4.37 -1.34 8.12
N HIS A 47 4.42 -2.63 8.41
CA HIS A 47 5.46 -3.53 7.92
C HIS A 47 4.88 -4.49 6.89
N ILE A 48 5.50 -4.54 5.73
CA ILE A 48 5.12 -5.46 4.66
C ILE A 48 6.23 -6.49 4.48
N PRO A 49 6.00 -7.74 4.89
CA PRO A 49 6.99 -8.81 4.71
C PRO A 49 7.28 -9.08 3.23
N ALA A 50 8.44 -9.67 2.96
CA ALA A 50 8.81 -10.07 1.61
C ALA A 50 7.79 -11.02 1.01
N GLY A 51 7.51 -10.87 -0.28
CA GLY A 51 6.65 -11.78 -1.04
C GLY A 51 5.16 -11.65 -0.80
N VAL A 52 4.72 -10.71 0.04
CA VAL A 52 3.29 -10.49 0.28
C VAL A 52 2.70 -9.57 -0.77
N PRO A 53 1.76 -10.05 -1.60
CA PRO A 53 1.05 -9.18 -2.54
C PRO A 53 0.28 -8.10 -1.79
N HIS A 54 0.33 -6.87 -2.29
CA HIS A 54 -0.39 -5.75 -1.67
C HIS A 54 -0.80 -4.72 -2.70
N LEU A 55 -1.85 -3.99 -2.38
CA LEU A 55 -2.40 -2.92 -3.19
C LEU A 55 -2.73 -1.75 -2.27
N PRO A 56 -1.81 -0.79 -2.14
CA PRO A 56 -2.06 0.41 -1.35
C PRO A 56 -2.84 1.45 -2.16
N TYR A 57 -3.62 2.27 -1.44
CA TYR A 57 -4.37 3.36 -2.04
C TYR A 57 -4.56 4.49 -1.04
N ASN A 58 -4.85 5.68 -1.55
CA ASN A 58 -5.27 6.81 -0.71
C ASN A 58 -6.76 6.71 -0.48
N ALA A 59 -7.17 6.58 0.77
CA ALA A 59 -8.58 6.42 1.13
C ALA A 59 -9.37 7.72 1.05
N SER A 60 -8.69 8.87 1.03
CA SER A 60 -9.35 10.16 0.95
C SER A 60 -9.54 10.60 -0.50
N ARG A 61 -10.67 11.22 -0.79
CA ARG A 61 -10.95 11.83 -2.09
C ARG A 61 -10.52 13.29 -2.15
N THR A 62 -10.15 13.88 -1.01
CA THR A 62 -9.88 15.31 -0.90
C THR A 62 -8.47 15.62 -0.44
N GLU A 63 -7.85 14.74 0.34
CA GLU A 63 -6.55 15.00 0.96
C GLU A 63 -5.47 14.05 0.44
N PRO A 64 -4.25 14.55 0.22
CA PRO A 64 -3.14 13.67 -0.12
C PRO A 64 -2.73 12.80 1.06
N CYS A 65 -2.11 11.67 0.79
CA CYS A 65 -1.50 10.81 1.78
C CYS A 65 0.01 10.80 1.56
N THR A 66 0.77 11.06 2.61
CA THR A 66 2.24 11.11 2.56
C THR A 66 2.82 10.13 3.56
N ALA A 67 3.81 9.37 3.14
CA ALA A 67 4.49 8.41 4.00
C ALA A 67 5.99 8.37 3.69
N VAL A 68 6.77 8.04 4.70
CA VAL A 68 8.18 7.69 4.55
C VAL A 68 8.26 6.19 4.36
N ILE A 69 9.00 5.76 3.36
CA ILE A 69 9.15 4.34 3.01
C ILE A 69 10.61 3.94 3.17
N ALA A 70 10.84 2.85 3.87
CA ALA A 70 12.16 2.22 3.99
C ALA A 70 12.07 0.79 3.47
N ARG A 71 12.99 0.39 2.62
CA ARG A 71 13.07 -0.96 2.07
C ARG A 71 14.47 -1.54 2.24
N THR A 72 14.54 -2.85 2.33
CA THR A 72 15.83 -3.55 2.35
C THR A 72 16.46 -3.62 0.96
N ASP A 73 15.68 -3.32 -0.09
CA ASP A 73 16.14 -3.31 -1.47
C ASP A 73 16.82 -1.96 -1.79
N PRO A 74 18.12 -1.95 -2.17
CA PRO A 74 18.81 -0.71 -2.53
C PRO A 74 18.38 -0.17 -3.90
N ASN A 75 17.73 -0.99 -4.73
CA ASN A 75 17.27 -0.64 -6.07
C ASN A 75 15.76 -0.67 -6.10
N GLU A 76 15.15 0.49 -6.10
CA GLU A 76 13.72 0.71 -5.88
C GLU A 76 12.79 -0.22 -6.65
N GLN A 77 13.15 -0.61 -7.87
CA GLN A 77 12.28 -1.36 -8.77
C GLN A 77 12.71 -2.82 -9.00
N GLU A 78 13.89 -3.23 -8.59
CA GLU A 78 14.39 -4.57 -8.92
C GLU A 78 13.60 -5.72 -8.31
N SER A 79 13.08 -5.54 -7.11
CA SER A 79 12.34 -6.58 -6.41
C SER A 79 10.84 -6.55 -6.67
N VAL A 80 10.34 -5.58 -7.44
CA VAL A 80 8.91 -5.43 -7.69
C VAL A 80 8.44 -6.47 -8.70
N VAL A 81 7.43 -7.23 -8.30
CA VAL A 81 6.72 -8.15 -9.18
C VAL A 81 5.27 -7.69 -9.26
N LEU A 82 4.85 -7.23 -10.44
CA LEU A 82 3.47 -6.80 -10.65
C LEU A 82 2.55 -8.01 -10.68
N ARG A 83 1.37 -7.84 -10.12
CA ARG A 83 0.32 -8.86 -10.07
C ARG A 83 -0.95 -8.32 -10.72
N PRO A 84 -0.96 -8.20 -12.06
CA PRO A 84 -2.13 -7.67 -12.77
C PRO A 84 -3.38 -8.52 -12.59
N ASP A 85 -3.23 -9.80 -12.28
CA ASP A 85 -4.33 -10.69 -11.95
C ASP A 85 -5.09 -10.27 -10.70
N LEU A 86 -4.46 -9.47 -9.82
CA LEU A 86 -5.07 -9.00 -8.58
C LEU A 86 -5.59 -7.56 -8.65
N ASP A 87 -5.20 -6.79 -9.68
CA ASP A 87 -5.50 -5.36 -9.75
C ASP A 87 -6.99 -5.02 -9.70
N GLY A 88 -7.82 -5.81 -10.34
CA GLY A 88 -9.27 -5.58 -10.37
C GLY A 88 -10.05 -6.32 -9.30
N LEU A 89 -9.37 -7.04 -8.42
CA LEU A 89 -10.01 -7.95 -7.47
C LEU A 89 -10.71 -7.21 -6.32
N ARG A 90 -10.15 -6.08 -5.93
CA ARG A 90 -10.66 -5.28 -4.79
C ARG A 90 -10.84 -3.83 -5.18
N PRO A 91 -11.95 -3.20 -4.81
CA PRO A 91 -12.13 -1.77 -5.00
C PRO A 91 -11.25 -1.00 -4.01
N ALA A 92 -10.97 0.27 -4.33
CA ALA A 92 -10.44 1.19 -3.34
C ALA A 92 -11.49 1.36 -2.25
N GLY A 93 -11.07 1.32 -0.99
CA GLY A 93 -11.98 1.55 0.13
C GLY A 93 -12.29 3.02 0.30
N GLU A 94 -13.26 3.32 1.14
CA GLU A 94 -13.60 4.69 1.49
C GLU A 94 -12.82 5.13 2.73
N ASP A 95 -12.62 6.44 2.85
CA ASP A 95 -12.03 7.03 4.04
C ASP A 95 -12.91 6.73 5.25
N PRO A 96 -12.40 6.03 6.28
CA PRO A 96 -13.20 5.71 7.47
C PRO A 96 -13.56 6.94 8.30
N MET A 97 -12.95 8.10 7.98
CA MET A 97 -13.21 9.37 8.66
C MET A 97 -14.20 10.24 7.90
N ALA A 98 -14.61 9.82 6.73
CA ALA A 98 -15.56 10.56 5.91
C ALA A 98 -16.98 10.43 6.43
#